data_f234bf8d5fd4765023030843ba0b1eed
#
_entry.id   f234bf8d5fd4765023030843ba0b1eed
#
_cell.length_a   1.000
_cell.length_b   1.000
_cell.length_c   1.000
_cell.angle_alpha   90.00
_cell.angle_beta   90.00
_cell.angle_gamma   90.00
#
_symmetry.space_group_name_H-M   'P 1'
#
loop_
_entity.id
_entity.type
_entity.pdbx_description
1 polymer ?
#
loop_
_entity_poly.entity_id
_entity_poly.type
_entity_poly.pdbx_seq_one_letter_code
_entity_poly.pdbx_strand_id
1 'polypeptide(L)'
;MEYLFITVVILLLITVFILVKVKNRLKKDKPNIFFVLPSVMAIFIVFFAFTLNKPVDTKLVEYSARYIKHYSNWIEKVDGKDVTHEDVYYLVYDDFDTGEEVEIEISKNTFMYFQGLWKNKEDIIHPQNKSWYMCRSKWNSNPETALIFSKPVNYYNYMNNILPIYKLYDVDISEALKKRLFMRYSIGRVVNSDNILEPRQNFVYGINIPDSLERKIGYICSLDPMFRPILLVWQNSYKNKTELQRSFWSGGKENEAIFCIGIDENNTITWSGSFSWDRDKKFEKYILEKSLKPGTKLNIENYSDCLLSGYQKDYWNHIELDSYNFIQIPFINLITIIISGFIVILNLATIVRVYRKAEQ
;
A
#
# COMPACT_ATOMS: atom_id res chain seq x y z
N MET A 1 9.93 -17.46 -7.98
CA MET A 1 10.83 -16.75 -8.91
C MET A 1 12.15 -17.48 -9.12
N GLU A 2 12.76 -18.03 -8.09
CA GLU A 2 14.05 -18.73 -8.17
C GLU A 2 14.05 -19.92 -9.14
N TYR A 3 13.03 -20.77 -9.12
CA TYR A 3 12.94 -21.93 -10.02
C TYR A 3 12.82 -21.55 -11.51
N LEU A 4 12.17 -20.45 -11.83
CA LEU A 4 12.07 -19.98 -13.21
C LEU A 4 13.40 -19.42 -13.70
N PHE A 5 14.08 -18.64 -12.86
CA PHE A 5 15.41 -18.13 -13.13
C PHE A 5 16.38 -19.29 -13.39
N ILE A 6 16.38 -20.29 -12.52
CA ILE A 6 17.19 -21.50 -12.65
C ILE A 6 16.87 -22.24 -13.95
N THR A 7 15.59 -22.39 -14.30
CA THR A 7 15.16 -23.07 -15.53
C THR A 7 15.61 -22.32 -16.80
N VAL A 8 15.48 -20.99 -16.83
CA VAL A 8 15.93 -20.15 -17.95
C VAL A 8 17.47 -20.20 -18.09
N VAL A 9 18.19 -20.13 -16.96
CA VAL A 9 19.66 -20.24 -16.97
C VAL A 9 20.11 -21.61 -17.45
N ILE A 10 19.45 -22.69 -17.03
CA ILE A 10 19.75 -24.05 -17.48
C ILE A 10 19.50 -24.20 -18.98
N LEU A 11 18.37 -23.71 -19.50
CA LEU A 11 18.06 -23.72 -20.94
C LEU A 11 19.08 -22.92 -21.75
N LEU A 12 19.53 -21.77 -21.24
CA LEU A 12 20.60 -20.97 -21.83
C LEU A 12 21.93 -21.74 -21.88
N LEU A 13 22.31 -22.37 -20.77
CA LEU A 13 23.56 -23.15 -20.70
C LEU A 13 23.52 -24.36 -21.64
N ILE A 14 22.37 -25.05 -21.72
CA ILE A 14 22.16 -26.15 -22.66
C ILE A 14 22.28 -25.67 -24.11
N THR A 15 21.66 -24.53 -24.43
CA THR A 15 21.70 -23.95 -25.78
C THR A 15 23.13 -23.55 -26.17
N VAL A 16 23.86 -22.90 -25.26
CA VAL A 16 25.28 -22.53 -25.48
C VAL A 16 26.15 -23.77 -25.62
N PHE A 17 25.94 -24.81 -24.79
CA PHE A 17 26.68 -26.07 -24.87
C PHE A 17 26.45 -26.79 -26.20
N ILE A 18 25.20 -26.86 -26.69
CA ILE A 18 24.88 -27.45 -28.00
C ILE A 18 25.56 -26.66 -29.12
N LEU A 19 25.53 -25.31 -29.06
CA LEU A 19 26.16 -24.46 -30.07
C LEU A 19 27.68 -24.63 -30.11
N VAL A 20 28.33 -24.72 -28.94
CA VAL A 20 29.77 -25.00 -28.84
C VAL A 20 30.12 -26.38 -29.40
N LYS A 21 29.30 -27.38 -29.13
CA LYS A 21 29.52 -28.74 -29.62
C LYS A 21 29.33 -28.87 -31.12
N VAL A 22 28.34 -28.14 -31.67
CA VAL A 22 28.11 -28.04 -33.13
C VAL A 22 29.26 -27.28 -33.80
N LYS A 23 29.74 -26.17 -33.21
CA LYS A 23 30.90 -25.39 -33.69
C LYS A 23 32.16 -26.27 -33.79
N ASN A 24 32.42 -27.10 -32.78
CA ASN A 24 33.58 -27.95 -32.75
C ASN A 24 33.55 -29.11 -33.77
N ARG A 25 32.36 -29.52 -34.22
CA ARG A 25 32.18 -30.51 -35.28
C ARG A 25 32.25 -29.93 -36.70
N LEU A 26 31.81 -28.69 -36.86
CA LEU A 26 31.82 -27.95 -38.15
C LEU A 26 33.15 -27.22 -38.30
N LYS A 27 34.23 -27.92 -38.64
CA LYS A 27 35.58 -27.39 -38.76
C LYS A 27 35.81 -26.31 -39.84
N LYS A 28 34.80 -25.91 -40.65
CA LYS A 28 35.00 -25.06 -41.82
C LYS A 28 34.19 -23.78 -41.93
N ASP A 29 33.00 -23.68 -41.32
CA ASP A 29 32.22 -22.44 -41.47
C ASP A 29 31.92 -21.84 -40.10
N LYS A 30 32.27 -20.55 -39.94
CA LYS A 30 31.94 -19.79 -38.74
C LYS A 30 30.43 -19.79 -38.62
N PRO A 31 29.81 -20.51 -37.60
CA PRO A 31 28.41 -20.32 -37.33
C PRO A 31 28.22 -18.84 -37.05
N ASN A 32 27.32 -18.22 -37.80
CA ASN A 32 27.04 -16.80 -37.64
C ASN A 32 26.60 -16.54 -36.20
N ILE A 33 27.53 -16.04 -35.38
CA ILE A 33 27.28 -15.53 -34.03
C ILE A 33 26.10 -14.55 -34.01
N PHE A 34 25.80 -13.95 -35.16
CA PHE A 34 24.65 -13.09 -35.40
C PHE A 34 23.30 -13.71 -35.11
N PHE A 35 23.10 -15.04 -35.10
CA PHE A 35 21.82 -15.66 -34.77
C PHE A 35 21.67 -16.01 -33.27
N VAL A 36 22.78 -16.18 -32.56
CA VAL A 36 22.74 -16.51 -31.12
C VAL A 36 22.57 -15.25 -30.26
N LEU A 37 23.22 -14.17 -30.67
CA LEU A 37 23.19 -12.90 -29.95
C LEU A 37 21.78 -12.32 -29.81
N PRO A 38 20.93 -12.26 -30.87
CA PRO A 38 19.55 -11.77 -30.73
C PRO A 38 18.69 -12.63 -29.83
N SER A 39 18.89 -13.94 -29.82
CA SER A 39 18.13 -14.86 -28.96
C SER A 39 18.49 -14.68 -27.49
N VAL A 40 19.78 -14.51 -27.19
CA VAL A 40 20.27 -14.23 -25.84
C VAL A 40 19.79 -12.83 -25.40
N MET A 41 19.87 -11.82 -26.27
CA MET A 41 19.37 -10.49 -25.97
C MET A 41 17.85 -10.47 -25.76
N ALA A 42 17.08 -11.19 -26.54
CA ALA A 42 15.62 -11.30 -26.35
C ALA A 42 15.27 -11.89 -24.98
N ILE A 43 15.98 -12.91 -24.53
CA ILE A 43 15.82 -13.48 -23.19
C ILE A 43 16.21 -12.46 -22.11
N PHE A 44 17.32 -11.74 -22.29
CA PHE A 44 17.71 -10.66 -21.37
C PHE A 44 16.70 -9.51 -21.33
N ILE A 45 16.16 -9.10 -22.47
CA ILE A 45 15.15 -8.03 -22.55
C ILE A 45 13.88 -8.46 -21.83
N VAL A 46 13.41 -9.70 -22.04
CA VAL A 46 12.26 -10.25 -21.35
C VAL A 46 12.52 -10.33 -19.85
N PHE A 47 13.68 -10.79 -19.42
CA PHE A 47 14.08 -10.85 -18.01
C PHE A 47 14.17 -9.45 -17.37
N PHE A 48 14.79 -8.49 -18.08
CA PHE A 48 14.89 -7.09 -17.61
C PHE A 48 13.52 -6.41 -17.56
N ALA A 49 12.66 -6.61 -18.56
CA ALA A 49 11.31 -6.08 -18.54
C ALA A 49 10.51 -6.62 -17.34
N PHE A 50 10.79 -7.85 -16.93
CA PHE A 50 10.19 -8.49 -15.76
C PHE A 50 10.67 -7.95 -14.42
N THR A 51 11.98 -7.72 -14.31
CA THR A 51 12.59 -7.23 -13.06
C THR A 51 12.36 -5.75 -12.84
N LEU A 52 12.20 -4.98 -13.92
CA LEU A 52 12.03 -3.51 -13.86
C LEU A 52 10.57 -3.07 -13.66
N ASN A 53 9.57 -3.88 -14.01
CA ASN A 53 8.16 -3.52 -13.92
C ASN A 53 7.47 -4.17 -12.71
N LYS A 54 8.04 -4.03 -11.51
CA LYS A 54 7.28 -4.33 -10.30
C LYS A 54 6.18 -3.27 -10.15
N PRO A 55 4.90 -3.66 -10.11
CA PRO A 55 3.80 -2.73 -9.96
C PRO A 55 3.78 -2.19 -8.53
N VAL A 56 4.43 -1.05 -8.33
CA VAL A 56 4.46 -0.37 -7.03
C VAL A 56 3.22 0.50 -6.92
N ASP A 57 2.49 0.32 -5.84
CA ASP A 57 1.39 1.18 -5.41
C ASP A 57 1.71 1.76 -4.03
N THR A 58 0.93 2.71 -3.56
CA THR A 58 1.13 3.37 -2.26
C THR A 58 -0.14 3.30 -1.45
N LYS A 59 -0.04 2.84 -0.21
CA LYS A 59 -1.10 2.87 0.79
C LYS A 59 -0.78 3.89 1.88
N LEU A 60 -1.79 4.36 2.60
CA LEU A 60 -1.59 5.09 3.85
C LEU A 60 -1.65 4.12 5.02
N VAL A 61 -0.71 4.27 5.94
CA VAL A 61 -0.68 3.57 7.23
C VAL A 61 -0.84 4.62 8.31
N GLU A 62 -1.78 4.42 9.21
CA GLU A 62 -2.05 5.31 10.33
C GLU A 62 -1.21 4.92 11.54
N TYR A 63 -0.70 5.94 12.21
CA TYR A 63 0.05 5.83 13.45
C TYR A 63 -0.58 6.72 14.52
N SER A 64 -0.53 6.28 15.77
CA SER A 64 -0.91 7.08 16.93
C SER A 64 0.32 7.47 17.73
N ALA A 65 0.40 8.73 18.12
CA ALA A 65 1.48 9.20 18.98
C ALA A 65 1.30 8.68 20.43
N ARG A 66 2.36 8.14 21.01
CA ARG A 66 2.41 7.70 22.42
C ARG A 66 2.53 8.89 23.35
N TYR A 67 3.37 9.85 22.98
CA TYR A 67 3.56 11.09 23.70
C TYR A 67 4.07 12.19 22.76
N ILE A 68 3.98 13.41 23.22
CA ILE A 68 4.59 14.59 22.60
C ILE A 68 5.62 15.17 23.55
N LYS A 69 6.67 15.76 23.01
CA LYS A 69 7.71 16.42 23.80
C LYS A 69 8.14 17.75 23.21
N HIS A 70 8.62 18.61 24.08
CA HIS A 70 9.13 19.93 23.77
C HIS A 70 10.48 20.11 24.40
N TYR A 71 11.44 20.55 23.64
CA TYR A 71 12.72 21.03 24.11
C TYR A 71 12.69 22.56 24.09
N SER A 72 12.89 23.18 25.24
CA SER A 72 13.00 24.66 25.33
C SER A 72 14.29 25.15 24.68
N ASN A 73 14.33 26.43 24.35
CA ASN A 73 15.55 27.07 23.86
C ASN A 73 16.76 26.76 24.74
N TRP A 74 17.87 26.39 24.10
CA TRP A 74 19.14 26.21 24.80
C TRP A 74 20.30 26.83 24.02
N ILE A 75 21.35 27.19 24.74
CA ILE A 75 22.60 27.71 24.17
C ILE A 75 23.65 26.61 24.31
N GLU A 76 24.23 26.22 23.19
CA GLU A 76 25.34 25.26 23.12
C GLU A 76 26.63 25.99 22.71
N LYS A 77 27.74 25.63 23.33
CA LYS A 77 29.06 26.11 22.89
C LYS A 77 29.65 25.12 21.87
N VAL A 78 29.71 25.53 20.63
CA VAL A 78 30.33 24.77 19.54
C VAL A 78 31.55 25.55 19.06
N ASP A 79 32.73 24.97 19.19
CA ASP A 79 34.02 25.62 18.85
C ASP A 79 34.22 27.00 19.47
N GLY A 80 33.78 27.14 20.75
CA GLY A 80 33.93 28.39 21.52
C GLY A 80 32.91 29.48 21.15
N LYS A 81 31.97 29.24 20.25
CA LYS A 81 30.87 30.13 19.87
C LYS A 81 29.56 29.63 20.49
N ASP A 82 28.76 30.59 20.94
CA ASP A 82 27.41 30.30 21.46
C ASP A 82 26.47 30.08 20.24
N VAL A 83 25.91 28.87 20.15
CA VAL A 83 24.87 28.50 19.19
C VAL A 83 23.55 28.42 19.94
N THR A 84 22.60 29.27 19.58
CA THR A 84 21.24 29.27 20.17
C THR A 84 20.36 28.30 19.35
N HIS A 85 19.79 27.31 20.03
CA HIS A 85 18.79 26.43 19.49
C HIS A 85 17.39 26.93 19.87
N GLU A 86 16.49 26.96 18.90
CA GLU A 86 15.09 27.35 19.11
C GLU A 86 14.28 26.24 19.78
N ASP A 87 13.09 26.59 20.27
CA ASP A 87 12.11 25.59 20.75
C ASP A 87 11.76 24.58 19.68
N VAL A 88 11.87 23.29 19.98
CA VAL A 88 11.53 22.20 19.07
C VAL A 88 10.48 21.29 19.69
N TYR A 89 9.53 20.90 18.89
CA TYR A 89 8.38 20.11 19.31
C TYR A 89 8.33 18.81 18.52
N TYR A 90 8.15 17.68 19.20
CA TYR A 90 8.11 16.36 18.58
C TYR A 90 6.88 15.57 19.02
N LEU A 91 6.35 14.76 18.11
CA LEU A 91 5.56 13.59 18.47
C LEU A 91 6.45 12.35 18.46
N VAL A 92 6.10 11.36 19.26
CA VAL A 92 6.82 10.08 19.36
C VAL A 92 5.81 8.94 19.20
N TYR A 93 6.13 8.00 18.35
CA TYR A 93 5.33 6.82 18.05
C TYR A 93 6.21 5.58 17.91
N ASP A 94 5.59 4.39 17.96
CA ASP A 94 6.28 3.13 17.67
C ASP A 94 6.10 2.80 16.19
N ASP A 95 7.19 2.55 15.47
CA ASP A 95 7.17 2.10 14.09
C ASP A 95 6.77 0.62 14.03
N PHE A 96 5.84 0.25 13.14
CA PHE A 96 5.35 -1.11 13.03
C PHE A 96 6.40 -2.12 12.55
N ASP A 97 7.30 -1.66 11.68
CA ASP A 97 8.28 -2.55 11.04
C ASP A 97 9.45 -2.85 11.97
N THR A 98 9.92 -1.83 12.72
CA THR A 98 11.10 -1.94 13.57
C THR A 98 10.77 -2.12 15.05
N GLY A 99 9.59 -1.71 15.48
CA GLY A 99 9.20 -1.62 16.89
C GLY A 99 9.95 -0.55 17.66
N GLU A 100 10.73 0.31 17.00
CA GLU A 100 11.50 1.37 17.61
C GLU A 100 10.67 2.63 17.77
N GLU A 101 11.02 3.45 18.78
CA GLU A 101 10.46 4.78 18.94
C GLU A 101 11.02 5.71 17.87
N VAL A 102 10.13 6.36 17.13
CA VAL A 102 10.45 7.35 16.09
C VAL A 102 9.93 8.71 16.52
N GLU A 103 10.76 9.74 16.31
CA GLU A 103 10.44 11.12 16.62
C GLU A 103 10.21 11.91 15.35
N ILE A 104 9.12 12.66 15.31
CA ILE A 104 8.80 13.54 14.17
C ILE A 104 8.53 14.94 14.71
N GLU A 105 9.14 15.93 14.06
CA GLU A 105 8.91 17.33 14.40
C GLU A 105 7.48 17.74 14.05
N ILE A 106 6.83 18.45 14.97
CA ILE A 106 5.48 18.98 14.82
C ILE A 106 5.44 20.48 15.10
N SER A 107 4.37 21.15 14.65
CA SER A 107 4.19 22.56 14.95
C SER A 107 3.90 22.80 16.44
N LYS A 108 4.30 23.96 16.95
CA LYS A 108 3.95 24.43 18.29
C LYS A 108 2.44 24.38 18.54
N ASN A 109 1.63 24.76 17.54
CA ASN A 109 0.17 24.75 17.67
C ASN A 109 -0.36 23.33 17.87
N THR A 110 0.14 22.37 17.13
CA THR A 110 -0.21 20.94 17.30
C THR A 110 0.17 20.45 18.68
N PHE A 111 1.39 20.76 19.13
CA PHE A 111 1.85 20.40 20.48
C PHE A 111 0.94 20.96 21.58
N MET A 112 0.68 22.27 21.57
CA MET A 112 -0.14 22.94 22.58
C MET A 112 -1.57 22.41 22.61
N TYR A 113 -2.16 22.14 21.43
CA TYR A 113 -3.49 21.56 21.33
C TYR A 113 -3.58 20.20 22.02
N PHE A 114 -2.68 19.27 21.71
CA PHE A 114 -2.69 17.93 22.29
C PHE A 114 -2.23 17.90 23.75
N GLN A 115 -1.30 18.79 24.15
CA GLN A 115 -0.95 18.96 25.55
C GLN A 115 -2.17 19.36 26.39
N GLY A 116 -2.97 20.30 25.90
CA GLY A 116 -4.23 20.68 26.53
C GLY A 116 -5.27 19.57 26.57
N LEU A 117 -5.33 18.76 25.51
CA LEU A 117 -6.28 17.67 25.38
C LEU A 117 -5.93 16.48 26.29
N TRP A 118 -4.65 16.13 26.40
CA TRP A 118 -4.18 14.96 27.16
C TRP A 118 -4.05 15.23 28.66
N LYS A 119 -3.81 16.47 29.05
CA LYS A 119 -3.71 16.92 30.46
C LYS A 119 -2.62 16.25 31.33
N ASN A 120 -1.85 15.36 30.76
CA ASN A 120 -0.78 14.62 31.45
C ASN A 120 0.56 15.26 31.09
N LYS A 121 1.03 16.17 31.93
CA LYS A 121 2.30 16.86 31.76
C LYS A 121 3.33 16.28 32.68
N GLU A 122 4.46 15.85 32.12
CA GLU A 122 5.67 15.48 32.88
C GLU A 122 6.79 16.46 32.52
N ASP A 123 7.27 17.18 33.50
CA ASP A 123 8.44 18.05 33.33
C ASP A 123 9.70 17.26 33.68
N ILE A 124 10.54 17.01 32.68
CA ILE A 124 11.82 16.34 32.89
C ILE A 124 12.91 17.37 32.86
N ILE A 125 13.44 17.71 34.06
CA ILE A 125 14.61 18.56 34.20
C ILE A 125 15.84 17.68 34.04
N HIS A 126 16.68 17.95 33.05
CA HIS A 126 17.91 17.18 32.87
C HIS A 126 18.93 17.56 33.97
N PRO A 127 19.36 16.61 34.84
CA PRO A 127 20.13 16.94 36.06
C PRO A 127 21.60 17.28 35.83
N GLN A 128 22.10 17.20 34.60
CA GLN A 128 23.53 17.38 34.33
C GLN A 128 23.80 18.58 33.42
N ASN A 129 23.96 19.75 34.01
CA ASN A 129 24.62 20.95 33.42
C ASN A 129 24.15 21.39 32.01
N LYS A 130 22.91 21.14 31.59
CA LYS A 130 22.41 21.59 30.30
C LYS A 130 21.33 22.64 30.47
N SER A 131 21.45 23.69 29.69
CA SER A 131 20.58 24.86 29.67
C SER A 131 19.21 24.58 28.99
N TRP A 132 18.83 23.35 28.76
CA TRP A 132 17.57 23.01 28.11
C TRP A 132 16.61 22.29 29.06
N TYR A 133 15.36 22.56 28.86
CA TYR A 133 14.24 21.96 29.58
C TYR A 133 13.41 21.13 28.63
N MET A 134 13.09 19.89 29.00
CA MET A 134 12.19 19.01 28.26
C MET A 134 10.87 18.85 28.99
N CYS A 135 9.78 19.11 28.30
CA CYS A 135 8.43 18.82 28.74
C CYS A 135 7.85 17.70 27.91
N ARG A 136 7.26 16.71 28.56
CA ARG A 136 6.58 15.60 27.88
C ARG A 136 5.11 15.54 28.31
N SER A 137 4.21 15.33 27.34
CA SER A 137 2.81 15.01 27.61
C SER A 137 2.49 13.65 27.02
N LYS A 138 2.04 12.74 27.89
CA LYS A 138 1.73 11.36 27.52
C LYS A 138 0.25 11.24 27.17
N TRP A 139 -0.04 10.50 26.11
CA TRP A 139 -1.41 10.19 25.74
C TRP A 139 -2.11 9.37 26.85
N ASN A 140 -3.37 9.71 27.12
CA ASN A 140 -4.18 9.12 28.19
C ASN A 140 -4.93 7.84 27.76
N SER A 141 -4.60 7.27 26.60
CA SER A 141 -5.22 6.08 26.02
C SER A 141 -6.72 6.25 25.66
N ASN A 142 -7.23 7.49 25.62
CA ASN A 142 -8.58 7.73 25.11
C ASN A 142 -8.55 7.87 23.58
N PRO A 143 -9.18 6.96 22.81
CA PRO A 143 -9.18 7.02 21.35
C PRO A 143 -9.66 8.33 20.75
N GLU A 144 -10.61 9.01 21.40
CA GLU A 144 -11.15 10.29 20.93
C GLU A 144 -10.15 11.45 21.05
N THR A 145 -9.09 11.28 21.83
CA THR A 145 -8.02 12.26 22.03
C THR A 145 -6.72 11.87 21.36
N ALA A 146 -6.69 10.78 20.60
CA ALA A 146 -5.48 10.30 19.93
C ALA A 146 -4.94 11.33 18.92
N LEU A 147 -3.63 11.52 18.88
CA LEU A 147 -2.94 12.25 17.82
C LEU A 147 -2.60 11.24 16.71
N ILE A 148 -3.35 11.30 15.62
CA ILE A 148 -3.22 10.41 14.49
C ILE A 148 -2.56 11.13 13.33
N PHE A 149 -1.68 10.44 12.64
CA PHE A 149 -1.09 10.88 11.39
C PHE A 149 -0.97 9.70 10.42
N SER A 150 -0.89 10.00 9.13
CA SER A 150 -0.79 9.01 8.07
C SER A 150 0.62 9.05 7.46
N LYS A 151 1.21 7.87 7.27
CA LYS A 151 2.49 7.71 6.57
C LYS A 151 2.26 6.94 5.28
N PRO A 152 2.67 7.47 4.11
CA PRO A 152 2.56 6.72 2.87
C PRO A 152 3.61 5.61 2.84
N VAL A 153 3.17 4.40 2.50
CA VAL A 153 4.02 3.20 2.39
C VAL A 153 3.86 2.58 1.01
N ASN A 154 4.96 2.33 0.34
CA ASN A 154 4.95 1.62 -0.93
C ASN A 154 4.80 0.11 -0.72
N TYR A 155 4.00 -0.52 -1.56
CA TYR A 155 3.83 -1.97 -1.60
C TYR A 155 3.74 -2.48 -3.03
N TYR A 156 3.93 -3.78 -3.25
CA TYR A 156 3.77 -4.37 -4.57
C TYR A 156 2.32 -4.80 -4.79
N ASN A 157 1.65 -4.13 -5.73
CA ASN A 157 0.26 -4.43 -6.08
C ASN A 157 0.18 -5.17 -7.42
N TYR A 158 0.36 -6.47 -7.39
CA TYR A 158 0.30 -7.30 -8.60
C TYR A 158 -1.09 -7.33 -9.23
N MET A 159 -2.15 -7.01 -8.49
CA MET A 159 -3.50 -6.94 -9.02
C MET A 159 -3.66 -5.81 -10.04
N ASN A 160 -2.89 -4.73 -9.94
CA ASN A 160 -2.88 -3.67 -10.94
C ASN A 160 -2.48 -4.15 -12.35
N ASN A 161 -1.70 -5.21 -12.44
CA ASN A 161 -1.33 -5.81 -13.73
C ASN A 161 -2.33 -6.86 -14.22
N ILE A 162 -3.07 -7.48 -13.31
CA ILE A 162 -4.07 -8.50 -13.62
C ILE A 162 -5.39 -7.86 -14.03
N LEU A 163 -5.81 -6.80 -13.34
CA LEU A 163 -7.11 -6.13 -13.53
C LEU A 163 -7.38 -5.73 -15.00
N PRO A 164 -6.43 -5.13 -15.75
CA PRO A 164 -6.64 -4.81 -17.16
C PRO A 164 -6.82 -6.05 -18.04
N ILE A 165 -6.14 -7.15 -17.72
CA ILE A 165 -6.17 -8.39 -18.52
C ILE A 165 -7.48 -9.14 -18.33
N TYR A 166 -7.96 -9.23 -17.07
CA TYR A 166 -9.18 -9.96 -16.74
C TYR A 166 -10.43 -9.10 -16.72
N LYS A 167 -10.30 -7.78 -16.99
CA LYS A 167 -11.42 -6.82 -16.97
C LYS A 167 -12.25 -6.90 -15.67
N LEU A 168 -11.60 -7.24 -14.56
CA LEU A 168 -12.27 -7.42 -13.27
C LEU A 168 -13.03 -6.17 -12.80
N TYR A 169 -12.60 -4.99 -13.29
CA TYR A 169 -13.21 -3.68 -12.98
C TYR A 169 -13.41 -2.83 -14.24
N ASP A 170 -13.55 -3.46 -15.40
CA ASP A 170 -13.76 -2.76 -16.68
C ASP A 170 -15.23 -2.32 -16.83
N VAL A 171 -15.62 -1.42 -15.97
CA VAL A 171 -16.83 -0.62 -16.18
C VAL A 171 -16.38 0.68 -16.82
N ASP A 172 -16.76 0.89 -18.07
CA ASP A 172 -16.57 2.19 -18.73
C ASP A 172 -17.38 3.27 -18.00
N ILE A 173 -16.72 3.92 -17.03
CA ILE A 173 -17.35 4.93 -16.19
C ILE A 173 -17.28 6.26 -16.95
N SER A 174 -18.40 6.68 -17.51
CA SER A 174 -18.49 7.99 -18.18
C SER A 174 -18.09 9.15 -17.24
N GLU A 175 -17.52 10.22 -17.79
CA GLU A 175 -17.13 11.40 -17.01
C GLU A 175 -18.30 12.02 -16.19
N ALA A 176 -19.52 11.94 -16.70
CA ALA A 176 -20.71 12.38 -15.98
C ALA A 176 -21.00 11.50 -14.74
N LEU A 177 -20.65 10.22 -14.81
CA LEU A 177 -20.82 9.28 -13.70
C LEU A 177 -19.71 9.42 -12.67
N LYS A 178 -18.46 9.66 -13.09
CA LYS A 178 -17.32 9.93 -12.20
C LYS A 178 -17.59 11.09 -11.25
N LYS A 179 -18.26 12.16 -11.72
CA LYS A 179 -18.64 13.31 -10.88
C LYS A 179 -19.61 12.95 -9.74
N ARG A 180 -20.25 11.80 -9.78
CA ARG A 180 -21.18 11.29 -8.76
C ARG A 180 -20.55 10.28 -7.82
N LEU A 181 -19.25 10.00 -7.98
CA LEU A 181 -18.48 9.08 -7.16
C LEU A 181 -17.49 9.86 -6.29
N PHE A 182 -17.06 9.26 -5.22
CA PHE A 182 -16.00 9.84 -4.39
C PHE A 182 -14.65 9.74 -5.09
N MET A 183 -13.96 10.88 -5.18
CA MET A 183 -12.60 10.90 -5.65
C MET A 183 -11.69 10.28 -4.58
N ARG A 184 -10.72 9.52 -5.02
CA ARG A 184 -9.68 9.03 -4.13
C ARG A 184 -8.76 10.20 -3.73
N TYR A 185 -8.35 10.23 -2.47
CA TYR A 185 -7.27 11.12 -2.05
C TYR A 185 -5.99 10.84 -2.87
N SER A 186 -5.27 11.90 -3.21
CA SER A 186 -4.02 11.78 -3.96
C SER A 186 -2.89 11.46 -2.99
N ILE A 187 -2.33 10.27 -3.11
CA ILE A 187 -1.09 9.90 -2.43
C ILE A 187 0.02 9.98 -3.46
N GLY A 188 1.02 10.83 -3.21
CA GLY A 188 2.25 10.85 -4.01
C GLY A 188 3.00 9.52 -3.87
N ARG A 189 3.65 9.07 -4.94
CA ARG A 189 4.54 7.90 -4.85
C ARG A 189 5.73 8.25 -3.95
N VAL A 190 5.90 7.54 -2.86
CA VAL A 190 7.07 7.68 -2.00
C VAL A 190 8.27 7.04 -2.69
N VAL A 191 9.27 7.84 -3.01
CA VAL A 191 10.51 7.36 -3.65
C VAL A 191 11.57 7.04 -2.60
N ASN A 192 11.56 7.75 -1.47
CA ASN A 192 12.45 7.54 -0.34
C ASN A 192 11.64 7.41 0.95
N SER A 193 12.06 6.52 1.83
CA SER A 193 11.38 6.14 3.07
C SER A 193 11.40 7.21 4.17
N ASP A 194 12.00 8.36 3.94
CA ASP A 194 12.25 9.32 5.00
C ASP A 194 11.04 10.21 5.27
N ASN A 195 10.33 9.85 6.34
CA ASN A 195 9.52 10.72 7.21
C ASN A 195 8.58 11.75 6.55
N ILE A 196 7.88 11.38 5.49
CA ILE A 196 6.82 12.23 4.96
C ILE A 196 5.56 11.99 5.79
N LEU A 197 5.26 12.92 6.69
CA LEU A 197 3.95 13.02 7.33
C LEU A 197 2.97 13.58 6.32
N GLU A 198 2.04 12.74 5.89
CA GLU A 198 0.86 13.22 5.19
C GLU A 198 -0.18 13.70 6.24
N PRO A 199 -0.91 14.78 5.95
CA PRO A 199 -2.05 15.16 6.77
C PRO A 199 -3.01 13.97 6.90
N ARG A 200 -3.55 13.76 8.10
CA ARG A 200 -4.56 12.73 8.32
C ARG A 200 -5.66 12.84 7.28
N GLN A 201 -5.89 11.76 6.56
CA GLN A 201 -6.99 11.68 5.61
C GLN A 201 -8.29 11.35 6.34
N ASN A 202 -9.40 11.88 5.85
CA ASN A 202 -10.71 11.56 6.41
C ASN A 202 -11.01 10.07 6.25
N PHE A 203 -11.68 9.49 7.24
CA PHE A 203 -12.17 8.12 7.21
C PHE A 203 -13.66 8.03 6.85
N VAL A 204 -14.37 9.17 6.96
CA VAL A 204 -15.78 9.28 6.58
C VAL A 204 -15.93 10.38 5.56
N TYR A 205 -16.54 10.07 4.43
CA TYR A 205 -16.77 10.98 3.31
C TYR A 205 -18.26 11.18 3.06
N GLY A 206 -18.64 12.37 2.63
CA GLY A 206 -20.00 12.71 2.24
C GLY A 206 -20.87 13.29 3.35
N ILE A 207 -20.42 13.22 4.59
CA ILE A 207 -21.02 13.87 5.76
C ILE A 207 -19.92 14.45 6.66
N ASN A 208 -20.28 15.44 7.45
CA ASN A 208 -19.40 15.96 8.50
C ASN A 208 -19.63 15.19 9.79
N ILE A 209 -18.57 14.80 10.43
CA ILE A 209 -18.59 14.15 11.74
C ILE A 209 -17.70 14.91 12.73
N PRO A 210 -17.93 14.78 14.05
CA PRO A 210 -17.08 15.38 15.07
C PRO A 210 -15.64 14.89 14.96
N ASP A 211 -14.67 15.77 15.18
CA ASP A 211 -13.24 15.45 15.18
C ASP A 211 -12.88 14.32 16.16
N SER A 212 -13.59 14.20 17.28
CA SER A 212 -13.39 13.11 18.25
C SER A 212 -13.68 11.74 17.63
N LEU A 213 -14.75 11.63 16.82
CA LEU A 213 -15.07 10.38 16.12
C LEU A 213 -14.09 10.08 14.99
N GLU A 214 -13.64 11.11 14.24
CA GLU A 214 -12.56 10.95 13.27
C GLU A 214 -11.27 10.44 13.93
N ARG A 215 -10.89 11.00 15.07
CA ARG A 215 -9.73 10.52 15.83
C ARG A 215 -9.91 9.09 16.34
N LYS A 216 -11.12 8.76 16.83
CA LYS A 216 -11.43 7.39 17.28
C LYS A 216 -11.28 6.37 16.16
N ILE A 217 -11.80 6.65 14.96
CA ILE A 217 -11.63 5.77 13.79
C ILE A 217 -10.15 5.69 13.40
N GLY A 218 -9.46 6.82 13.34
CA GLY A 218 -8.03 6.84 13.04
C GLY A 218 -7.18 6.06 14.05
N TYR A 219 -7.54 6.10 15.34
CA TYR A 219 -6.91 5.26 16.36
C TYR A 219 -7.12 3.77 16.06
N ILE A 220 -8.33 3.36 15.67
CA ILE A 220 -8.58 1.97 15.32
C ILE A 220 -7.73 1.55 14.11
N CYS A 221 -7.58 2.44 13.12
CA CYS A 221 -6.67 2.19 11.99
C CYS A 221 -5.19 2.06 12.42
N SER A 222 -4.78 2.78 13.47
CA SER A 222 -3.40 2.74 13.97
C SER A 222 -3.07 1.52 14.83
N LEU A 223 -4.00 0.58 15.00
CA LEU A 223 -3.74 -0.68 15.68
C LEU A 223 -3.05 -1.71 14.78
N ASP A 224 -3.19 -1.55 13.45
CA ASP A 224 -2.66 -2.48 12.46
C ASP A 224 -2.38 -1.75 11.14
N PRO A 225 -1.15 -1.83 10.59
CA PRO A 225 -0.80 -1.19 9.32
C PRO A 225 -1.59 -1.74 8.12
N MET A 226 -2.19 -2.91 8.27
CA MET A 226 -3.00 -3.57 7.25
C MET A 226 -4.50 -3.34 7.43
N PHE A 227 -4.91 -2.36 8.27
CA PHE A 227 -6.30 -2.09 8.55
C PHE A 227 -6.65 -0.61 8.41
N ARG A 228 -7.45 -0.26 7.40
CA ARG A 228 -7.92 1.10 7.14
C ARG A 228 -9.37 1.12 6.65
N PRO A 229 -10.36 1.15 7.55
CA PRO A 229 -11.77 1.29 7.18
C PRO A 229 -12.08 2.71 6.69
N ILE A 230 -12.86 2.79 5.59
CA ILE A 230 -13.34 4.03 4.99
C ILE A 230 -14.85 3.92 4.78
N LEU A 231 -15.59 4.93 5.21
CA LEU A 231 -17.03 5.02 5.02
C LEU A 231 -17.37 6.11 3.98
N LEU A 232 -18.05 5.74 2.92
CA LEU A 232 -18.55 6.62 1.87
C LEU A 232 -20.06 6.75 1.98
N VAL A 233 -20.53 7.97 2.20
CA VAL A 233 -21.95 8.26 2.46
C VAL A 233 -22.53 9.14 1.34
N TRP A 234 -23.47 8.61 0.55
CA TRP A 234 -24.23 9.37 -0.44
C TRP A 234 -25.54 9.84 0.17
N GLN A 235 -25.69 11.16 0.24
CA GLN A 235 -26.94 11.78 0.71
C GLN A 235 -28.04 11.69 -0.38
N ASN A 236 -29.28 11.54 0.06
CA ASN A 236 -30.47 11.43 -0.80
C ASN A 236 -30.29 10.40 -1.93
N SER A 237 -29.71 9.24 -1.59
CA SER A 237 -29.35 8.22 -2.55
C SER A 237 -30.07 6.89 -2.27
N TYR A 238 -30.88 6.47 -3.25
CA TYR A 238 -31.66 5.22 -3.19
C TYR A 238 -31.09 4.12 -4.08
N LYS A 239 -30.10 4.43 -4.92
CA LYS A 239 -29.48 3.49 -5.84
C LYS A 239 -28.09 3.10 -5.34
N ASN A 240 -27.86 1.81 -5.13
CA ASN A 240 -26.59 1.28 -4.73
C ASN A 240 -25.49 1.62 -5.76
N LYS A 241 -24.38 2.19 -5.28
CA LYS A 241 -23.22 2.61 -6.08
C LYS A 241 -21.95 1.84 -5.77
N THR A 242 -22.03 0.81 -4.93
CA THR A 242 -20.85 0.08 -4.44
C THR A 242 -19.99 -0.45 -5.58
N GLU A 243 -20.56 -1.13 -6.57
CA GLU A 243 -19.81 -1.70 -7.68
C GLU A 243 -19.20 -0.64 -8.60
N LEU A 244 -19.89 0.48 -8.80
CA LEU A 244 -19.33 1.60 -9.56
C LEU A 244 -18.15 2.24 -8.83
N GLN A 245 -18.27 2.44 -7.51
CA GLN A 245 -17.19 3.00 -6.69
C GLN A 245 -16.01 2.03 -6.62
N ARG A 246 -16.28 0.74 -6.47
CA ARG A 246 -15.28 -0.32 -6.52
C ARG A 246 -14.48 -0.30 -7.82
N SER A 247 -15.17 -0.23 -8.95
CA SER A 247 -14.54 -0.12 -10.28
C SER A 247 -13.71 1.16 -10.40
N PHE A 248 -14.24 2.29 -9.91
CA PHE A 248 -13.55 3.58 -9.96
C PHE A 248 -12.30 3.61 -9.08
N TRP A 249 -12.28 2.90 -7.95
CA TRP A 249 -11.12 2.77 -7.07
C TRP A 249 -10.30 1.49 -7.30
N SER A 250 -10.55 0.75 -8.37
CA SER A 250 -9.83 -0.48 -8.72
C SER A 250 -9.76 -1.49 -7.57
N GLY A 251 -10.84 -1.62 -6.81
CA GLY A 251 -10.94 -2.56 -5.69
C GLY A 251 -10.42 -2.05 -4.34
N GLY A 252 -9.83 -0.86 -4.27
CA GLY A 252 -9.23 -0.33 -3.04
C GLY A 252 -7.73 -0.61 -2.92
N LYS A 253 -7.09 -0.11 -1.87
CA LYS A 253 -5.73 -0.48 -1.46
C LYS A 253 -5.77 -1.74 -0.62
N GLU A 254 -4.64 -2.43 -0.47
CA GLU A 254 -4.60 -3.73 0.22
C GLU A 254 -5.04 -3.68 1.69
N ASN A 255 -4.83 -2.55 2.35
CA ASN A 255 -5.24 -2.34 3.74
C ASN A 255 -6.62 -1.67 3.90
N GLU A 256 -7.32 -1.35 2.79
CA GLU A 256 -8.58 -0.62 2.85
C GLU A 256 -9.80 -1.55 2.93
N ALA A 257 -10.67 -1.29 3.90
CA ALA A 257 -12.03 -1.82 3.98
C ALA A 257 -13.02 -0.69 3.67
N ILE A 258 -13.58 -0.67 2.46
CA ILE A 258 -14.45 0.42 2.00
C ILE A 258 -15.91 0.02 2.18
N PHE A 259 -16.64 0.83 2.95
CA PHE A 259 -18.09 0.71 3.16
C PHE A 259 -18.80 1.82 2.41
N CYS A 260 -19.84 1.47 1.67
CA CYS A 260 -20.61 2.35 0.82
C CYS A 260 -22.05 2.33 1.30
N ILE A 261 -22.63 3.50 1.60
CA ILE A 261 -24.03 3.61 2.00
C ILE A 261 -24.73 4.77 1.30
N GLY A 262 -26.02 4.61 1.05
CA GLY A 262 -26.92 5.72 0.75
C GLY A 262 -27.79 6.02 1.95
N ILE A 263 -28.07 7.29 2.20
CA ILE A 263 -28.99 7.75 3.23
C ILE A 263 -30.10 8.62 2.62
N ASP A 264 -31.27 8.62 3.21
CA ASP A 264 -32.36 9.53 2.90
C ASP A 264 -32.26 10.86 3.68
N GLU A 265 -33.26 11.72 3.54
CA GLU A 265 -33.36 13.02 4.23
C GLU A 265 -33.44 12.90 5.76
N ASN A 266 -33.85 11.74 6.27
CA ASN A 266 -33.95 11.44 7.69
C ASN A 266 -32.70 10.75 8.26
N ASN A 267 -31.62 10.67 7.48
CA ASN A 267 -30.40 9.90 7.76
C ASN A 267 -30.67 8.39 7.93
N THR A 268 -31.72 7.85 7.30
CA THR A 268 -31.97 6.40 7.29
C THR A 268 -31.18 5.77 6.14
N ILE A 269 -30.49 4.69 6.42
CA ILE A 269 -29.70 3.96 5.43
C ILE A 269 -30.66 3.30 4.44
N THR A 270 -30.59 3.70 3.18
CA THR A 270 -31.42 3.18 2.09
C THR A 270 -30.84 1.96 1.43
N TRP A 271 -29.54 1.87 1.37
CA TRP A 271 -28.75 0.75 0.87
C TRP A 271 -27.36 0.76 1.50
N SER A 272 -26.71 -0.40 1.54
CA SER A 272 -25.34 -0.54 1.97
C SER A 272 -24.60 -1.60 1.14
N GLY A 273 -23.28 -1.49 1.10
CA GLY A 273 -22.38 -2.45 0.45
C GLY A 273 -20.95 -2.17 0.85
N SER A 274 -20.05 -3.09 0.50
CA SER A 274 -18.63 -2.97 0.83
C SER A 274 -17.76 -3.58 -0.25
N PHE A 275 -16.50 -3.22 -0.24
CA PHE A 275 -15.45 -3.91 -0.97
C PHE A 275 -14.10 -3.74 -0.26
N SER A 276 -13.29 -4.76 -0.30
CA SER A 276 -11.95 -4.81 0.28
C SER A 276 -11.18 -6.00 -0.29
N TRP A 277 -9.94 -6.13 0.12
CA TRP A 277 -9.12 -7.33 -0.07
C TRP A 277 -9.17 -8.27 1.15
N ASP A 278 -10.25 -8.23 1.94
CA ASP A 278 -10.51 -9.20 3.01
C ASP A 278 -10.81 -10.58 2.42
N ARG A 279 -10.11 -11.60 2.92
CA ARG A 279 -10.18 -12.98 2.41
C ARG A 279 -11.53 -13.62 2.64
N ASP A 280 -12.03 -13.49 3.86
CA ASP A 280 -13.20 -14.23 4.33
C ASP A 280 -14.50 -13.42 4.28
N LYS A 281 -14.40 -12.11 4.05
CA LYS A 281 -15.52 -11.16 4.08
C LYS A 281 -16.30 -11.13 5.41
N LYS A 282 -15.74 -11.71 6.47
CA LYS A 282 -16.38 -11.76 7.79
C LYS A 282 -16.50 -10.39 8.42
N PHE A 283 -15.43 -9.59 8.29
CA PHE A 283 -15.40 -8.24 8.81
C PHE A 283 -16.44 -7.35 8.11
N GLU A 284 -16.44 -7.33 6.79
CA GLU A 284 -17.40 -6.56 6.02
C GLU A 284 -18.84 -6.92 6.36
N LYS A 285 -19.15 -8.22 6.38
CA LYS A 285 -20.48 -8.72 6.74
C LYS A 285 -20.89 -8.28 8.14
N TYR A 286 -19.99 -8.39 9.11
CA TYR A 286 -20.25 -7.97 10.49
C TYR A 286 -20.60 -6.48 10.58
N ILE A 287 -19.82 -5.61 9.94
CA ILE A 287 -20.05 -4.16 9.95
C ILE A 287 -21.38 -3.81 9.27
N LEU A 288 -21.67 -4.38 8.09
CA LEU A 288 -22.91 -4.13 7.36
C LEU A 288 -24.14 -4.55 8.16
N GLU A 289 -24.08 -5.69 8.83
CA GLU A 289 -25.22 -6.21 9.61
C GLU A 289 -25.43 -5.47 10.95
N LYS A 290 -24.36 -5.01 11.61
CA LYS A 290 -24.41 -4.45 12.96
C LYS A 290 -24.57 -2.94 13.01
N SER A 291 -23.95 -2.21 12.06
CA SER A 291 -23.94 -0.75 12.10
C SER A 291 -24.45 -0.06 10.83
N LEU A 292 -24.44 -0.74 9.68
CA LEU A 292 -24.79 -0.14 8.38
C LEU A 292 -25.97 -0.86 7.69
N LYS A 293 -26.90 -1.41 8.47
CA LYS A 293 -28.04 -2.16 7.97
C LYS A 293 -29.07 -1.22 7.31
N PRO A 294 -29.52 -1.51 6.07
CA PRO A 294 -30.60 -0.75 5.42
C PRO A 294 -31.87 -0.72 6.30
N GLY A 295 -32.54 0.44 6.33
CA GLY A 295 -33.73 0.68 7.17
C GLY A 295 -33.40 1.19 8.58
N THR A 296 -32.13 1.26 8.99
CA THR A 296 -31.72 1.86 10.28
C THR A 296 -31.18 3.28 10.09
N LYS A 297 -31.22 4.09 11.14
CA LYS A 297 -30.59 5.41 11.15
C LYS A 297 -29.07 5.27 11.21
N LEU A 298 -28.37 6.06 10.41
CA LEU A 298 -26.92 6.14 10.47
C LEU A 298 -26.46 6.68 11.83
N ASN A 299 -25.61 5.91 12.50
CA ASN A 299 -24.97 6.27 13.76
C ASN A 299 -23.47 6.00 13.65
N ILE A 300 -22.65 7.06 13.54
CA ILE A 300 -21.19 6.94 13.35
C ILE A 300 -20.50 6.44 14.63
N GLU A 301 -21.03 6.76 15.81
CA GLU A 301 -20.48 6.23 17.06
C GLU A 301 -20.62 4.71 17.11
N ASN A 302 -21.82 4.18 16.85
CA ASN A 302 -22.05 2.74 16.74
C ASN A 302 -21.20 2.10 15.63
N TYR A 303 -21.01 2.81 14.50
CA TYR A 303 -20.11 2.33 13.44
C TYR A 303 -18.67 2.19 13.95
N SER A 304 -18.13 3.20 14.63
CA SER A 304 -16.78 3.15 15.19
C SER A 304 -16.61 2.06 16.26
N ASP A 305 -17.62 1.86 17.10
CA ASP A 305 -17.61 0.76 18.11
C ASP A 305 -17.63 -0.62 17.46
N CYS A 306 -18.41 -0.78 16.39
CA CYS A 306 -18.42 -2.00 15.59
C CYS A 306 -17.08 -2.24 14.88
N LEU A 307 -16.42 -1.20 14.36
CA LEU A 307 -15.08 -1.35 13.79
C LEU A 307 -14.09 -1.93 14.80
N LEU A 308 -14.02 -1.34 15.99
CA LEU A 308 -13.15 -1.81 17.07
C LEU A 308 -13.49 -3.24 17.48
N SER A 309 -14.78 -3.52 17.69
CA SER A 309 -15.24 -4.85 18.08
C SER A 309 -14.97 -5.91 17.02
N GLY A 310 -15.15 -5.59 15.75
CA GLY A 310 -14.87 -6.50 14.64
C GLY A 310 -13.38 -6.79 14.51
N TYR A 311 -12.53 -5.77 14.68
CA TYR A 311 -11.08 -5.91 14.72
C TYR A 311 -10.64 -6.79 15.90
N GLN A 312 -11.10 -6.52 17.12
CA GLN A 312 -10.77 -7.31 18.33
C GLN A 312 -11.23 -8.78 18.27
N LYS A 313 -12.24 -9.08 17.44
CA LYS A 313 -12.71 -10.45 17.19
C LYS A 313 -11.96 -11.18 16.10
N ASP A 314 -10.91 -10.56 15.58
CA ASP A 314 -10.10 -11.11 14.49
C ASP A 314 -10.92 -11.45 13.23
N TYR A 315 -11.90 -10.59 12.92
CA TYR A 315 -12.72 -10.76 11.72
C TYR A 315 -12.06 -10.20 10.46
N TRP A 316 -11.08 -9.27 10.63
CA TRP A 316 -10.28 -8.73 9.55
C TRP A 316 -9.18 -9.73 9.17
N ASN A 317 -9.24 -10.24 7.96
CA ASN A 317 -8.27 -11.19 7.40
C ASN A 317 -7.84 -10.71 6.02
N HIS A 318 -6.94 -9.75 6.00
CA HIS A 318 -6.46 -9.13 4.78
C HIS A 318 -5.69 -10.11 3.88
N ILE A 319 -5.64 -9.77 2.60
CA ILE A 319 -4.82 -10.46 1.60
C ILE A 319 -3.68 -9.52 1.22
N GLU A 320 -2.46 -9.94 1.45
CA GLU A 320 -1.29 -9.24 0.93
C GLU A 320 -1.27 -9.34 -0.59
N LEU A 321 -1.37 -8.19 -1.28
CA LEU A 321 -1.46 -8.18 -2.74
C LEU A 321 -0.16 -8.61 -3.43
N ASP A 322 0.96 -8.57 -2.77
CA ASP A 322 2.22 -9.13 -3.24
C ASP A 322 2.23 -10.66 -3.24
N SER A 323 1.40 -11.31 -2.40
CA SER A 323 1.20 -12.76 -2.41
C SER A 323 0.57 -13.28 -3.72
N TYR A 324 -0.12 -12.43 -4.46
CA TYR A 324 -0.64 -12.75 -5.81
C TYR A 324 0.44 -12.80 -6.90
N ASN A 325 1.69 -12.60 -6.54
CA ASN A 325 2.83 -12.76 -7.43
C ASN A 325 2.79 -14.11 -8.21
N PHE A 326 2.33 -15.18 -7.59
CA PHE A 326 2.18 -16.49 -8.24
C PHE A 326 1.03 -16.56 -9.26
N ILE A 327 0.03 -15.68 -9.21
CA ILE A 327 -1.08 -15.65 -10.18
C ILE A 327 -0.62 -15.05 -11.52
N GLN A 328 0.29 -14.08 -11.48
CA GLN A 328 0.89 -13.50 -12.71
C GLN A 328 1.91 -14.44 -13.35
N ILE A 329 2.65 -15.17 -12.52
CA ILE A 329 3.69 -16.10 -12.95
C ILE A 329 3.18 -17.09 -14.00
N PRO A 330 2.01 -17.78 -13.87
CA PRO A 330 1.58 -18.74 -14.88
C PRO A 330 1.35 -18.13 -16.26
N PHE A 331 0.71 -16.96 -16.36
CA PHE A 331 0.38 -16.37 -17.67
C PHE A 331 1.60 -15.79 -18.36
N ILE A 332 2.42 -15.05 -17.64
CA ILE A 332 3.65 -14.48 -18.18
C ILE A 332 4.68 -15.60 -18.39
N ASN A 333 4.72 -16.60 -17.50
CA ASN A 333 5.51 -17.81 -17.73
C ASN A 333 5.03 -18.57 -18.95
N LEU A 334 3.73 -18.69 -19.18
CA LEU A 334 3.20 -19.34 -20.35
C LEU A 334 3.66 -18.61 -21.63
N ILE A 335 3.56 -17.29 -21.68
CA ILE A 335 4.08 -16.48 -22.80
C ILE A 335 5.60 -16.61 -22.90
N THR A 336 6.32 -16.55 -21.82
CA THR A 336 7.78 -16.68 -21.79
C THR A 336 8.20 -18.09 -22.19
N ILE A 337 7.49 -19.13 -21.73
CA ILE A 337 7.71 -20.53 -22.12
C ILE A 337 7.41 -20.71 -23.60
N ILE A 338 6.31 -20.14 -24.12
CA ILE A 338 5.95 -20.22 -25.54
C ILE A 338 7.01 -19.51 -26.39
N ILE A 339 7.42 -18.30 -26.04
CA ILE A 339 8.45 -17.53 -26.76
C ILE A 339 9.79 -18.26 -26.67
N SER A 340 10.20 -18.72 -25.50
CA SER A 340 11.45 -19.45 -25.31
C SER A 340 11.43 -20.80 -26.03
N GLY A 341 10.31 -21.52 -26.02
CA GLY A 341 10.11 -22.75 -26.77
C GLY A 341 10.19 -22.51 -28.28
N PHE A 342 9.57 -21.43 -28.78
CA PHE A 342 9.63 -21.05 -30.18
C PHE A 342 11.07 -20.69 -30.63
N ILE A 343 11.82 -19.98 -29.80
CA ILE A 343 13.24 -19.66 -30.03
C ILE A 343 14.08 -20.93 -30.07
N VAL A 344 13.85 -21.86 -29.15
CA VAL A 344 14.56 -23.17 -29.14
C VAL A 344 14.26 -23.97 -30.38
N ILE A 345 13.00 -24.03 -30.82
CA ILE A 345 12.58 -24.75 -32.06
C ILE A 345 13.23 -24.11 -33.29
N LEU A 346 13.24 -22.77 -33.39
CA LEU A 346 13.91 -22.06 -34.49
C LEU A 346 15.42 -22.35 -34.53
N ASN A 347 16.07 -22.34 -33.36
CA ASN A 347 17.49 -22.67 -33.25
C ASN A 347 17.78 -24.13 -33.66
N LEU A 348 16.95 -25.08 -33.22
CA LEU A 348 17.08 -26.48 -33.59
C LEU A 348 16.84 -26.69 -35.10
N ALA A 349 15.84 -26.04 -35.68
CA ALA A 349 15.57 -26.10 -37.13
C ALA A 349 16.76 -25.53 -37.93
N THR A 350 17.35 -24.46 -37.44
CA THR A 350 18.55 -23.84 -38.08
C THR A 350 19.76 -24.79 -38.00
N ILE A 351 19.96 -25.43 -36.85
CA ILE A 351 21.05 -26.40 -36.61
C ILE A 351 20.87 -27.59 -37.57
N VAL A 352 19.65 -28.15 -37.66
CA VAL A 352 19.34 -29.29 -38.57
C VAL A 352 19.56 -28.88 -40.02
N ARG A 353 19.19 -27.67 -40.41
CA ARG A 353 19.39 -27.17 -41.79
C ARG A 353 20.87 -27.00 -42.15
N VAL A 354 21.67 -26.50 -41.18
CA VAL A 354 23.13 -26.39 -41.34
C VAL A 354 23.77 -27.78 -41.42
N TYR A 355 23.29 -28.73 -40.59
CA TYR A 355 23.81 -30.09 -40.60
C TYR A 355 23.54 -30.81 -41.94
N ARG A 356 22.31 -30.69 -42.49
CA ARG A 356 21.96 -31.29 -43.81
C ARG A 356 22.75 -30.66 -44.98
N LYS A 357 23.09 -29.38 -44.90
CA LYS A 357 23.97 -28.72 -45.92
C LYS A 357 25.43 -29.10 -45.82
N ALA A 358 25.87 -29.61 -44.67
CA ALA A 358 27.27 -30.03 -44.47
C ALA A 358 27.49 -31.52 -44.87
N GLU A 359 26.40 -32.27 -45.03
CA GLU A 359 26.44 -33.67 -45.54
C GLU A 359 26.28 -33.77 -47.05
N GLN A 360 25.87 -32.72 -47.75
CA GLN A 360 25.87 -32.57 -49.20
C GLN A 360 27.20 -31.92 -49.70
#